data_634c3d6866adaabde343d13c5db52eb9
#
_entry.id   634c3d6866adaabde343d13c5db52eb9
#
_cell.length_a   1.000
_cell.length_b   1.000
_cell.length_c   1.000
_cell.angle_alpha   90.00
_cell.angle_beta   90.00
_cell.angle_gamma   90.00
#
_symmetry.space_group_name_H-M   'P 1'
#
loop_
_entity.id
_entity.type
_entity.pdbx_description
1 polymer ?
#
loop_
_entity_poly.entity_id
_entity_poly.type
_entity_poly.pdbx_seq_one_letter_code
_entity_poly.pdbx_strand_id
1 'polypeptide(L)'
;MNAKRALVTGASSGLGHVFSKQLAKENFLITCVARSEEKLQHVVQELGEGHKYMVADLTDPAQLAHIEQELDNTKYDLLINNAGYAIYQRFGDTPLEKHENLMFLNMNALVRLSYQFLKSAVSGDALVNVSSALSRLSYPGGAVYCGTKGFVTCFTESLWYEHKDKGVYVMALLPGLTLTNFHKVAFSGRPGELPQKLAYPPEVVVSEALKILKERRLPSFISGPRYRFLAAFAARFLSRKKISELMGKSNPALN
;
A
#
# COMPACT_ATOMS: atom_id res chain seq x y z
N MET A 1 -23.19 -7.06 -18.94
CA MET A 1 -21.75 -7.09 -18.60
C MET A 1 -21.65 -7.55 -17.15
N ASN A 2 -20.82 -8.54 -16.85
CA ASN A 2 -20.60 -8.95 -15.47
C ASN A 2 -19.93 -7.80 -14.71
N ALA A 3 -20.33 -7.57 -13.45
CA ALA A 3 -19.72 -6.57 -12.59
C ALA A 3 -18.23 -6.89 -12.40
N LYS A 4 -17.35 -5.87 -12.50
CA LYS A 4 -15.92 -6.01 -12.24
C LYS A 4 -15.67 -6.34 -10.78
N ARG A 5 -14.61 -7.12 -10.50
CA ARG A 5 -14.24 -7.54 -9.16
C ARG A 5 -12.90 -6.97 -8.75
N ALA A 6 -12.82 -6.50 -7.50
CA ALA A 6 -11.56 -6.04 -6.91
C ALA A 6 -11.30 -6.75 -5.58
N LEU A 7 -10.06 -7.19 -5.36
CA LEU A 7 -9.58 -7.66 -4.06
C LEU A 7 -8.70 -6.58 -3.44
N VAL A 8 -9.00 -6.22 -2.19
CA VAL A 8 -8.30 -5.17 -1.45
C VAL A 8 -7.74 -5.73 -0.16
N THR A 9 -6.41 -5.75 0.00
CA THR A 9 -5.78 -6.16 1.24
C THR A 9 -5.64 -4.98 2.22
N GLY A 10 -5.71 -5.26 3.54
CA GLY A 10 -5.73 -4.20 4.57
C GLY A 10 -6.99 -3.34 4.51
N ALA A 11 -8.12 -3.92 4.06
CA ALA A 11 -9.37 -3.21 3.81
C ALA A 11 -10.11 -2.74 5.07
N SER A 12 -9.73 -3.19 6.25
CA SER A 12 -10.43 -2.88 7.52
C SER A 12 -10.22 -1.44 8.02
N SER A 13 -9.33 -0.66 7.41
CA SER A 13 -9.05 0.73 7.83
C SER A 13 -8.25 1.52 6.80
N GLY A 14 -8.13 2.83 7.03
CA GLY A 14 -7.24 3.72 6.28
C GLY A 14 -7.46 3.71 4.77
N LEU A 15 -6.38 3.65 4.00
CA LEU A 15 -6.46 3.68 2.54
C LEU A 15 -7.23 2.48 1.97
N GLY A 16 -7.05 1.27 2.52
CA GLY A 16 -7.73 0.07 2.04
C GLY A 16 -9.26 0.17 2.17
N HIS A 17 -9.75 0.70 3.31
CA HIS A 17 -11.17 0.96 3.50
C HIS A 17 -11.70 1.99 2.48
N VAL A 18 -10.97 3.09 2.27
CA VAL A 18 -11.38 4.12 1.31
C VAL A 18 -11.32 3.61 -0.13
N PHE A 19 -10.33 2.79 -0.50
CA PHE A 19 -10.31 2.09 -1.79
C PHE A 19 -11.56 1.24 -1.99
N SER A 20 -11.93 0.43 -0.99
CA SER A 20 -13.12 -0.42 -1.04
C SER A 20 -14.39 0.43 -1.28
N LYS A 21 -14.55 1.54 -0.56
CA LYS A 21 -15.69 2.44 -0.72
C LYS A 21 -15.75 3.12 -2.08
N GLN A 22 -14.63 3.66 -2.56
CA GLN A 22 -14.62 4.39 -3.83
C GLN A 22 -14.78 3.44 -5.02
N LEU A 23 -14.19 2.24 -4.97
CA LEU A 23 -14.36 1.23 -6.01
C LEU A 23 -15.79 0.65 -6.04
N ALA A 24 -16.43 0.45 -4.87
CA ALA A 24 -17.83 0.03 -4.82
C ALA A 24 -18.75 1.05 -5.50
N LYS A 25 -18.51 2.36 -5.30
CA LYS A 25 -19.22 3.44 -6.02
C LYS A 25 -18.97 3.43 -7.54
N GLU A 26 -17.88 2.82 -7.99
CA GLU A 26 -17.57 2.61 -9.41
C GLU A 26 -18.06 1.25 -9.93
N ASN A 27 -19.00 0.62 -9.21
CA ASN A 27 -19.63 -0.67 -9.53
C ASN A 27 -18.69 -1.88 -9.54
N PHE A 28 -17.60 -1.84 -8.75
CA PHE A 28 -16.84 -3.05 -8.47
C PHE A 28 -17.47 -3.86 -7.34
N LEU A 29 -17.51 -5.17 -7.47
CA LEU A 29 -17.74 -6.10 -6.37
C LEU A 29 -16.42 -6.27 -5.60
N ILE A 30 -16.42 -5.94 -4.32
CA ILE A 30 -15.21 -5.88 -3.50
C ILE A 30 -15.08 -7.13 -2.64
N THR A 31 -13.88 -7.73 -2.64
CA THR A 31 -13.44 -8.68 -1.62
C THR A 31 -12.47 -7.96 -0.69
N CYS A 32 -12.89 -7.74 0.56
CA CYS A 32 -12.13 -7.08 1.60
C CYS A 32 -11.30 -8.11 2.38
N VAL A 33 -9.96 -7.97 2.41
CA VAL A 33 -9.06 -8.87 3.16
C VAL A 33 -8.39 -8.12 4.31
N ALA A 34 -8.52 -8.61 5.54
CA ALA A 34 -7.81 -8.10 6.72
C ALA A 34 -7.89 -9.12 7.88
N ARG A 35 -7.25 -8.79 9.04
CA ARG A 35 -7.21 -9.67 10.21
C ARG A 35 -8.44 -9.59 11.12
N SER A 36 -9.08 -8.42 11.19
CA SER A 36 -10.19 -8.18 12.11
C SER A 36 -11.51 -8.45 11.41
N GLU A 37 -12.16 -9.56 11.78
CA GLU A 37 -13.46 -9.94 11.25
C GLU A 37 -14.53 -8.89 11.53
N GLU A 38 -14.64 -8.42 12.76
CA GLU A 38 -15.61 -7.41 13.18
C GLU A 38 -15.54 -6.14 12.30
N LYS A 39 -14.30 -5.64 12.06
CA LYS A 39 -14.12 -4.47 11.19
C LYS A 39 -14.46 -4.77 9.73
N LEU A 40 -14.14 -5.97 9.25
CA LEU A 40 -14.48 -6.37 7.89
C LEU A 40 -15.98 -6.51 7.69
N GLN A 41 -16.71 -7.07 8.66
CA GLN A 41 -18.17 -7.15 8.65
C GLN A 41 -18.79 -5.74 8.54
N HIS A 42 -18.28 -4.80 9.34
CA HIS A 42 -18.74 -3.41 9.29
C HIS A 42 -18.46 -2.77 7.92
N VAL A 43 -17.25 -2.97 7.37
CA VAL A 43 -16.92 -2.45 6.04
C VAL A 43 -17.84 -3.01 4.98
N VAL A 44 -18.05 -4.32 4.93
CA VAL A 44 -18.91 -4.96 3.92
C VAL A 44 -20.38 -4.52 4.07
N GLN A 45 -20.86 -4.38 5.31
CA GLN A 45 -22.19 -3.84 5.56
C GLN A 45 -22.33 -2.39 5.05
N GLU A 46 -21.30 -1.55 5.22
CA GLU A 46 -21.26 -0.19 4.69
C GLU A 46 -21.23 -0.14 3.14
N LEU A 47 -20.57 -1.12 2.51
CA LEU A 47 -20.50 -1.21 1.05
C LEU A 47 -21.83 -1.65 0.42
N GLY A 48 -22.66 -2.43 1.12
CA GLY A 48 -23.93 -2.95 0.64
C GLY A 48 -23.85 -4.37 0.08
N GLU A 49 -24.84 -4.75 -0.71
CA GLU A 49 -24.97 -6.12 -1.22
C GLU A 49 -23.91 -6.51 -2.27
N GLY A 50 -23.61 -7.79 -2.34
CA GLY A 50 -22.69 -8.37 -3.33
C GLY A 50 -21.21 -8.28 -2.98
N HIS A 51 -20.83 -7.50 -1.95
CA HIS A 51 -19.47 -7.44 -1.43
C HIS A 51 -19.21 -8.58 -0.44
N LYS A 52 -17.95 -9.00 -0.33
CA LYS A 52 -17.57 -10.06 0.61
C LYS A 52 -16.27 -9.72 1.36
N TYR A 53 -16.00 -10.45 2.42
CA TYR A 53 -14.73 -10.35 3.13
C TYR A 53 -14.09 -11.71 3.35
N MET A 54 -12.78 -11.69 3.59
CA MET A 54 -11.97 -12.84 3.99
C MET A 54 -11.07 -12.42 5.14
N VAL A 55 -11.12 -13.15 6.22
CA VAL A 55 -10.26 -12.93 7.38
C VAL A 55 -8.93 -13.63 7.12
N ALA A 56 -7.83 -12.88 7.11
CA ALA A 56 -6.50 -13.45 6.96
C ALA A 56 -5.42 -12.56 7.59
N ASP A 57 -4.52 -13.16 8.34
CA ASP A 57 -3.21 -12.59 8.65
C ASP A 57 -2.24 -12.98 7.53
N LEU A 58 -1.88 -12.01 6.71
CA LEU A 58 -0.98 -12.23 5.58
C LEU A 58 0.48 -12.49 5.99
N THR A 59 0.80 -12.45 7.30
CA THR A 59 2.08 -12.92 7.83
C THR A 59 2.08 -14.42 8.15
N ASP A 60 0.91 -15.02 8.22
CA ASP A 60 0.74 -16.46 8.39
C ASP A 60 0.74 -17.15 6.99
N PRO A 61 1.68 -18.06 6.71
CA PRO A 61 1.77 -18.70 5.40
C PRO A 61 0.53 -19.50 4.98
N ALA A 62 -0.20 -20.11 5.90
CA ALA A 62 -1.40 -20.89 5.60
C ALA A 62 -2.58 -19.98 5.24
N GLN A 63 -2.76 -18.88 5.99
CA GLN A 63 -3.79 -17.88 5.70
C GLN A 63 -3.49 -17.11 4.42
N LEU A 64 -2.22 -16.78 4.15
CA LEU A 64 -1.81 -16.20 2.87
C LEU A 64 -2.12 -17.14 1.69
N ALA A 65 -1.81 -18.44 1.82
CA ALA A 65 -2.13 -19.44 0.80
C ALA A 65 -3.64 -19.52 0.51
N HIS A 66 -4.50 -19.31 1.52
CA HIS A 66 -5.94 -19.25 1.30
C HIS A 66 -6.36 -18.06 0.41
N ILE A 67 -5.71 -16.90 0.56
CA ILE A 67 -5.97 -15.74 -0.33
C ILE A 67 -5.40 -15.98 -1.74
N GLU A 68 -4.27 -16.69 -1.86
CA GLU A 68 -3.74 -17.11 -3.16
C GLU A 68 -4.70 -18.06 -3.89
N GLN A 69 -5.30 -19.02 -3.17
CA GLN A 69 -6.34 -19.90 -3.74
C GLN A 69 -7.58 -19.12 -4.19
N GLU A 70 -7.99 -18.12 -3.45
CA GLU A 70 -9.11 -17.25 -3.88
C GLU A 70 -8.78 -16.53 -5.20
N LEU A 71 -7.53 -16.05 -5.37
CA LEU A 71 -7.07 -15.43 -6.63
C LEU A 71 -6.95 -16.43 -7.79
N ASP A 72 -6.70 -17.72 -7.51
CA ASP A 72 -6.73 -18.79 -8.53
C ASP A 72 -8.15 -19.16 -8.96
N ASN A 73 -9.07 -19.23 -7.99
CA ASN A 73 -10.42 -19.75 -8.21
C ASN A 73 -11.41 -18.68 -8.69
N THR A 74 -11.12 -17.40 -8.40
CA THR A 74 -12.01 -16.28 -8.70
C THR A 74 -11.28 -15.26 -9.58
N LYS A 75 -11.88 -14.92 -10.72
CA LYS A 75 -11.36 -13.85 -11.57
C LYS A 75 -11.56 -12.50 -10.90
N TYR A 76 -10.47 -11.77 -10.75
CA TYR A 76 -10.44 -10.37 -10.32
C TYR A 76 -9.91 -9.50 -11.45
N ASP A 77 -10.55 -8.35 -11.67
CA ASP A 77 -10.12 -7.32 -12.64
C ASP A 77 -9.12 -6.35 -12.01
N LEU A 78 -9.09 -6.29 -10.67
CA LEU A 78 -8.22 -5.38 -9.93
C LEU A 78 -7.75 -6.02 -8.62
N LEU A 79 -6.44 -5.99 -8.39
CA LEU A 79 -5.85 -6.29 -7.08
C LEU A 79 -5.22 -5.02 -6.49
N ILE A 80 -5.61 -4.69 -5.24
CA ILE A 80 -4.99 -3.62 -4.44
C ILE A 80 -4.21 -4.27 -3.28
N ASN A 81 -2.89 -4.39 -3.43
CA ASN A 81 -1.99 -4.78 -2.34
C ASN A 81 -1.71 -3.56 -1.46
N ASN A 82 -2.57 -3.36 -0.44
CA ASN A 82 -2.47 -2.23 0.47
C ASN A 82 -2.05 -2.64 1.90
N ALA A 83 -2.22 -3.90 2.29
CA ALA A 83 -1.82 -4.38 3.60
C ALA A 83 -0.33 -4.08 3.87
N GLY A 84 -0.04 -3.53 5.04
CA GLY A 84 1.31 -3.19 5.43
C GLY A 84 1.33 -2.31 6.68
N TYR A 85 2.47 -2.25 7.35
CA TYR A 85 2.69 -1.36 8.49
C TYR A 85 4.12 -0.81 8.51
N ALA A 86 4.39 0.10 9.41
CA ALA A 86 5.70 0.67 9.65
C ALA A 86 6.10 0.51 11.12
N ILE A 87 7.40 0.53 11.38
CA ILE A 87 7.99 0.68 12.70
C ILE A 87 8.90 1.90 12.63
N TYR A 88 8.60 2.91 13.46
CA TYR A 88 9.42 4.11 13.61
C TYR A 88 10.11 4.07 14.98
N GLN A 89 11.31 3.50 14.97
CA GLN A 89 12.17 3.30 16.14
C GLN A 89 13.61 3.10 15.67
N ARG A 90 14.60 3.34 16.55
CA ARG A 90 15.99 2.96 16.25
C ARG A 90 16.05 1.47 15.92
N PHE A 91 16.85 1.10 14.93
CA PHE A 91 16.91 -0.28 14.45
C PHE A 91 17.22 -1.28 15.55
N GLY A 92 18.24 -0.99 16.37
CA GLY A 92 18.66 -1.87 17.46
C GLY A 92 17.70 -1.93 18.65
N ASP A 93 16.74 -1.02 18.76
CA ASP A 93 15.77 -0.97 19.87
C ASP A 93 14.49 -1.79 19.57
N THR A 94 14.42 -2.38 18.39
CA THR A 94 13.28 -3.19 17.94
C THR A 94 13.71 -4.66 17.84
N PRO A 95 12.98 -5.62 18.43
CA PRO A 95 13.26 -7.04 18.25
C PRO A 95 13.31 -7.43 16.77
N LEU A 96 14.29 -8.25 16.38
CA LEU A 96 14.52 -8.66 14.97
C LEU A 96 13.26 -9.29 14.35
N GLU A 97 12.56 -10.13 15.09
CA GLU A 97 11.30 -10.76 14.68
C GLU A 97 10.25 -9.75 14.18
N LYS A 98 10.15 -8.58 14.82
CA LYS A 98 9.22 -7.53 14.36
C LYS A 98 9.64 -6.94 13.02
N HIS A 99 10.95 -6.83 12.76
CA HIS A 99 11.46 -6.43 11.47
C HIS A 99 11.21 -7.49 10.40
N GLU A 100 11.40 -8.77 10.74
CA GLU A 100 11.14 -9.90 9.85
C GLU A 100 9.66 -9.98 9.46
N ASN A 101 8.75 -9.86 10.44
CA ASN A 101 7.30 -9.80 10.20
C ASN A 101 6.90 -8.60 9.33
N LEU A 102 7.54 -7.44 9.54
CA LEU A 102 7.33 -6.26 8.68
C LEU A 102 7.79 -6.52 7.25
N MET A 103 8.97 -7.11 7.06
CA MET A 103 9.48 -7.47 5.73
C MET A 103 8.58 -8.51 5.07
N PHE A 104 8.15 -9.52 5.82
CA PHE A 104 7.27 -10.55 5.28
C PHE A 104 5.96 -9.96 4.75
N LEU A 105 5.26 -9.15 5.57
CA LEU A 105 4.00 -8.53 5.14
C LEU A 105 4.19 -7.56 3.98
N ASN A 106 5.16 -6.63 4.11
CA ASN A 106 5.30 -5.55 3.14
C ASN A 106 5.92 -5.99 1.81
N MET A 107 6.66 -7.11 1.78
CA MET A 107 7.33 -7.61 0.57
C MET A 107 6.83 -9.00 0.17
N ASN A 108 7.05 -10.04 1.01
CA ASN A 108 6.80 -11.42 0.61
C ASN A 108 5.31 -11.66 0.28
N ALA A 109 4.40 -11.26 1.15
CA ALA A 109 2.97 -11.39 0.92
C ALA A 109 2.54 -10.64 -0.35
N LEU A 110 3.02 -9.40 -0.53
CA LEU A 110 2.74 -8.58 -1.71
C LEU A 110 3.24 -9.26 -3.00
N VAL A 111 4.46 -9.79 -3.00
CA VAL A 111 5.03 -10.50 -4.16
C VAL A 111 4.20 -11.72 -4.52
N ARG A 112 3.86 -12.55 -3.53
CA ARG A 112 3.06 -13.77 -3.71
C ARG A 112 1.69 -13.46 -4.29
N LEU A 113 0.96 -12.50 -3.72
CA LEU A 113 -0.35 -12.10 -4.23
C LEU A 113 -0.26 -11.46 -5.63
N SER A 114 0.78 -10.64 -5.88
CA SER A 114 1.03 -10.08 -7.21
C SER A 114 1.29 -11.17 -8.24
N TYR A 115 2.13 -12.17 -7.91
CA TYR A 115 2.40 -13.31 -8.78
C TYR A 115 1.13 -14.07 -9.12
N GLN A 116 0.34 -14.40 -8.09
CA GLN A 116 -0.88 -15.17 -8.26
C GLN A 116 -1.92 -14.45 -9.13
N PHE A 117 -2.10 -13.14 -8.91
CA PHE A 117 -2.98 -12.32 -9.72
C PHE A 117 -2.49 -12.23 -11.18
N LEU A 118 -1.20 -11.93 -11.39
CA LEU A 118 -0.64 -11.70 -12.73
C LEU A 118 -0.56 -12.97 -13.58
N LYS A 119 -0.57 -14.16 -12.96
CA LYS A 119 -0.62 -15.45 -13.65
C LYS A 119 -1.88 -15.62 -14.50
N SER A 120 -3.02 -15.08 -14.05
CA SER A 120 -4.32 -15.17 -14.72
C SER A 120 -4.81 -13.83 -15.29
N ALA A 121 -4.04 -12.75 -15.13
CA ALA A 121 -4.43 -11.42 -15.58
C ALA A 121 -4.48 -11.32 -17.10
N VAL A 122 -5.50 -10.64 -17.60
CA VAL A 122 -5.73 -10.40 -19.03
C VAL A 122 -5.78 -8.89 -19.32
N SER A 123 -5.79 -8.54 -20.60
CA SER A 123 -5.91 -7.14 -21.03
C SER A 123 -7.12 -6.47 -20.40
N GLY A 124 -6.91 -5.30 -19.83
CA GLY A 124 -7.92 -4.55 -19.07
C GLY A 124 -7.81 -4.69 -17.57
N ASP A 125 -7.16 -5.73 -17.05
CA ASP A 125 -6.94 -5.90 -15.61
C ASP A 125 -5.88 -4.92 -15.07
N ALA A 126 -5.85 -4.76 -13.72
CA ALA A 126 -4.87 -3.91 -13.10
C ALA A 126 -4.41 -4.40 -11.72
N LEU A 127 -3.16 -4.10 -11.40
CA LEU A 127 -2.52 -4.34 -10.10
C LEU A 127 -2.03 -3.00 -9.54
N VAL A 128 -2.44 -2.69 -8.31
CA VAL A 128 -1.91 -1.53 -7.55
C VAL A 128 -1.19 -2.02 -6.31
N ASN A 129 0.08 -1.73 -6.21
CA ASN A 129 0.89 -1.99 -5.02
C ASN A 129 1.09 -0.68 -4.23
N VAL A 130 0.65 -0.65 -2.98
CA VAL A 130 0.78 0.55 -2.13
C VAL A 130 2.16 0.58 -1.50
N SER A 131 3.00 1.47 -2.03
CA SER A 131 4.32 1.79 -1.51
C SER A 131 4.26 2.97 -0.52
N SER A 132 5.14 3.95 -0.64
CA SER A 132 5.21 5.18 0.17
C SER A 132 6.08 6.21 -0.53
N ALA A 133 5.84 7.49 -0.30
CA ALA A 133 6.76 8.56 -0.69
C ALA A 133 8.16 8.38 -0.05
N LEU A 134 8.24 7.74 1.12
CA LEU A 134 9.49 7.38 1.78
C LEU A 134 10.31 6.32 1.02
N SER A 135 9.73 5.65 0.02
CA SER A 135 10.48 4.73 -0.87
C SER A 135 11.59 5.44 -1.66
N ARG A 136 11.51 6.74 -1.79
CA ARG A 136 12.48 7.57 -2.53
C ARG A 136 13.55 8.19 -1.61
N LEU A 137 13.42 8.04 -0.29
CA LEU A 137 14.25 8.72 0.70
C LEU A 137 14.79 7.74 1.74
N SER A 138 15.90 8.09 2.38
CA SER A 138 16.33 7.43 3.62
C SER A 138 15.60 8.08 4.80
N TYR A 139 14.98 7.28 5.66
CA TYR A 139 14.30 7.77 6.86
C TYR A 139 14.88 7.07 8.09
N PRO A 140 15.91 7.66 8.76
CA PRO A 140 16.45 7.13 9.99
C PRO A 140 15.36 6.91 11.04
N GLY A 141 15.40 5.79 11.75
CA GLY A 141 14.32 5.34 12.64
C GLY A 141 13.17 4.61 11.93
N GLY A 142 13.18 4.53 10.59
CA GLY A 142 12.26 3.75 9.78
C GLY A 142 13.00 2.96 8.69
N ALA A 143 14.25 2.55 8.97
CA ALA A 143 15.16 1.99 7.97
C ALA A 143 14.57 0.78 7.24
N VAL A 144 14.08 -0.23 7.98
CA VAL A 144 13.50 -1.44 7.39
C VAL A 144 12.24 -1.10 6.60
N TYR A 145 11.35 -0.26 7.14
CA TYR A 145 10.15 0.18 6.43
C TYR A 145 10.48 0.85 5.08
N CYS A 146 11.41 1.81 5.09
CA CYS A 146 11.83 2.48 3.86
C CYS A 146 12.45 1.50 2.85
N GLY A 147 13.25 0.55 3.33
CA GLY A 147 13.81 -0.53 2.51
C GLY A 147 12.71 -1.35 1.86
N THR A 148 11.68 -1.78 2.63
CA THR A 148 10.55 -2.54 2.06
C THR A 148 9.77 -1.73 1.02
N LYS A 149 9.55 -0.44 1.28
CA LYS A 149 8.81 0.42 0.33
C LYS A 149 9.63 0.78 -0.91
N GLY A 150 10.96 0.89 -0.78
CA GLY A 150 11.88 0.99 -1.91
C GLY A 150 11.81 -0.25 -2.81
N PHE A 151 11.84 -1.45 -2.20
CA PHE A 151 11.62 -2.72 -2.89
C PHE A 151 10.28 -2.72 -3.64
N VAL A 152 9.17 -2.41 -2.96
CA VAL A 152 7.83 -2.41 -3.58
C VAL A 152 7.76 -1.47 -4.78
N THR A 153 8.38 -0.30 -4.69
CA THR A 153 8.37 0.66 -5.81
C THR A 153 9.14 0.11 -7.01
N CYS A 154 10.38 -0.34 -6.81
CA CYS A 154 11.22 -0.89 -7.88
C CYS A 154 10.60 -2.15 -8.51
N PHE A 155 10.12 -3.09 -7.69
CA PHE A 155 9.42 -4.29 -8.12
C PHE A 155 8.21 -3.96 -8.99
N THR A 156 7.37 -3.03 -8.56
CA THR A 156 6.15 -2.67 -9.28
C THR A 156 6.43 -1.94 -10.60
N GLU A 157 7.41 -1.03 -10.61
CA GLU A 157 7.84 -0.33 -11.83
C GLU A 157 8.40 -1.32 -12.89
N SER A 158 9.11 -2.37 -12.45
CA SER A 158 9.58 -3.45 -13.33
C SER A 158 8.41 -4.24 -13.91
N LEU A 159 7.47 -4.67 -13.06
CA LEU A 159 6.28 -5.39 -13.51
C LEU A 159 5.40 -4.57 -14.47
N TRP A 160 5.31 -3.25 -14.28
CA TRP A 160 4.61 -2.37 -15.22
C TRP A 160 5.18 -2.52 -16.63
N TYR A 161 6.50 -2.52 -16.77
CA TYR A 161 7.14 -2.69 -18.06
C TYR A 161 6.91 -4.09 -18.65
N GLU A 162 7.06 -5.14 -17.83
CA GLU A 162 6.91 -6.54 -18.24
C GLU A 162 5.50 -6.90 -18.73
N HIS A 163 4.46 -6.16 -18.25
CA HIS A 163 3.05 -6.49 -18.53
C HIS A 163 2.36 -5.50 -19.48
N LYS A 164 3.03 -4.42 -19.89
CA LYS A 164 2.44 -3.39 -20.77
C LYS A 164 1.91 -3.96 -22.09
N ASP A 165 2.66 -4.88 -22.71
CA ASP A 165 2.30 -5.46 -24.01
C ASP A 165 1.16 -6.49 -23.89
N LYS A 166 0.89 -6.99 -22.69
CA LYS A 166 -0.28 -7.82 -22.36
C LYS A 166 -1.54 -6.99 -22.09
N GLY A 167 -1.43 -5.66 -22.06
CA GLY A 167 -2.53 -4.76 -21.72
C GLY A 167 -2.95 -4.81 -20.25
N VAL A 168 -2.13 -5.42 -19.36
CA VAL A 168 -2.32 -5.42 -17.92
C VAL A 168 -1.62 -4.20 -17.31
N TYR A 169 -2.34 -3.40 -16.54
CA TYR A 169 -1.74 -2.21 -15.93
C TYR A 169 -1.25 -2.51 -14.51
N VAL A 170 -0.01 -2.17 -14.25
CA VAL A 170 0.62 -2.33 -12.92
C VAL A 170 1.12 -0.96 -12.45
N MET A 171 0.79 -0.56 -11.20
CA MET A 171 1.15 0.75 -10.68
C MET A 171 1.57 0.69 -9.22
N ALA A 172 2.67 1.36 -8.88
CA ALA A 172 3.01 1.67 -7.50
C ALA A 172 2.34 2.99 -7.08
N LEU A 173 1.48 2.93 -6.06
CA LEU A 173 1.00 4.13 -5.38
C LEU A 173 1.98 4.49 -4.25
N LEU A 174 2.46 5.73 -4.23
CA LEU A 174 3.37 6.25 -3.22
C LEU A 174 2.67 7.34 -2.38
N PRO A 175 1.87 6.96 -1.36
CA PRO A 175 1.25 7.94 -0.49
C PRO A 175 2.29 8.79 0.23
N GLY A 176 2.04 10.11 0.30
CA GLY A 176 2.66 10.97 1.29
C GLY A 176 2.04 10.75 2.68
N LEU A 177 2.30 11.67 3.61
CA LEU A 177 1.67 11.64 4.92
C LEU A 177 0.15 11.69 4.77
N THR A 178 -0.55 10.70 5.34
CA THR A 178 -1.99 10.51 5.18
C THR A 178 -2.66 10.43 6.55
N LEU A 179 -3.80 11.10 6.72
CA LEU A 179 -4.57 11.14 7.96
C LEU A 179 -5.25 9.77 8.21
N THR A 180 -4.49 8.83 8.77
CA THR A 180 -4.95 7.51 9.15
C THR A 180 -4.33 7.09 10.49
N ASN A 181 -4.81 6.01 11.06
CA ASN A 181 -4.21 5.42 12.27
C ASN A 181 -2.84 4.74 12.02
N PHE A 182 -2.36 4.71 10.77
CA PHE A 182 -1.10 4.08 10.39
C PHE A 182 0.08 4.58 11.22
N HIS A 183 0.20 5.89 11.38
CA HIS A 183 1.32 6.49 12.12
C HIS A 183 1.25 6.25 13.64
N LYS A 184 0.04 6.18 14.21
CA LYS A 184 -0.12 5.82 15.64
C LYS A 184 0.42 4.41 15.91
N VAL A 185 0.15 3.47 15.00
CA VAL A 185 0.68 2.11 15.08
C VAL A 185 2.19 2.08 14.86
N ALA A 186 2.70 2.85 13.89
CA ALA A 186 4.12 2.90 13.55
C ALA A 186 5.01 3.40 14.71
N PHE A 187 4.51 4.32 15.52
CA PHE A 187 5.20 4.83 16.72
C PHE A 187 4.96 3.97 17.97
N SER A 188 4.25 2.84 17.88
CA SER A 188 3.95 1.95 19.02
C SER A 188 3.30 2.68 20.21
N GLY A 189 2.41 3.64 19.94
CA GLY A 189 1.74 4.43 20.98
C GLY A 189 2.62 5.48 21.69
N ARG A 190 3.89 5.65 21.29
CA ARG A 190 4.72 6.74 21.79
C ARG A 190 4.25 8.07 21.22
N PRO A 191 4.41 9.19 21.94
CA PRO A 191 4.09 10.49 21.41
C PRO A 191 5.04 10.81 20.24
N GLY A 192 4.54 10.73 19.05
CA GLY A 192 5.21 11.08 17.80
C GLY A 192 4.18 11.69 16.89
N GLU A 193 3.84 12.96 17.10
CA GLU A 193 2.92 13.65 16.21
C GLU A 193 3.66 14.08 14.96
N LEU A 194 3.31 13.45 13.85
CA LEU A 194 3.69 13.97 12.55
C LEU A 194 2.86 15.23 12.25
N PRO A 195 3.43 16.22 11.53
CA PRO A 195 2.76 17.49 11.29
C PRO A 195 1.47 17.27 10.49
N GLN A 196 0.34 17.27 11.18
CA GLN A 196 -1.00 17.03 10.59
C GLN A 196 -1.30 17.99 9.43
N LYS A 197 -0.77 19.23 9.48
CA LYS A 197 -0.90 20.23 8.40
C LYS A 197 -0.28 19.79 7.06
N LEU A 198 0.59 18.78 7.07
CA LEU A 198 1.20 18.21 5.87
C LEU A 198 0.47 16.95 5.40
N ALA A 199 -0.41 16.38 6.21
CA ALA A 199 -1.11 15.15 5.89
C ALA A 199 -2.32 15.40 4.98
N TYR A 200 -2.54 14.48 4.05
CA TYR A 200 -3.71 14.49 3.17
C TYR A 200 -4.80 13.56 3.70
N PRO A 201 -6.08 13.90 3.50
CA PRO A 201 -7.19 12.97 3.73
C PRO A 201 -7.02 11.71 2.86
N PRO A 202 -7.30 10.51 3.39
CA PRO A 202 -7.18 9.27 2.63
C PRO A 202 -8.08 9.25 1.39
N GLU A 203 -9.22 9.93 1.41
CA GLU A 203 -10.14 10.09 0.28
C GLU A 203 -9.48 10.78 -0.91
N VAL A 204 -8.68 11.82 -0.65
CA VAL A 204 -7.93 12.56 -1.69
C VAL A 204 -6.85 11.66 -2.29
N VAL A 205 -6.11 10.94 -1.45
CA VAL A 205 -5.05 10.02 -1.89
C VAL A 205 -5.62 8.94 -2.80
N VAL A 206 -6.74 8.33 -2.42
CA VAL A 206 -7.39 7.27 -3.20
C VAL A 206 -8.01 7.83 -4.48
N SER A 207 -8.66 8.99 -4.43
CA SER A 207 -9.21 9.62 -5.65
C SER A 207 -8.13 9.94 -6.68
N GLU A 208 -6.97 10.47 -6.25
CA GLU A 208 -5.82 10.67 -7.15
C GLU A 208 -5.34 9.33 -7.73
N ALA A 209 -5.23 8.28 -6.90
CA ALA A 209 -4.80 6.95 -7.34
C ALA A 209 -5.76 6.34 -8.37
N LEU A 210 -7.08 6.41 -8.14
CA LEU A 210 -8.09 5.91 -9.08
C LEU A 210 -8.11 6.69 -10.40
N LYS A 211 -7.83 7.99 -10.36
CA LYS A 211 -7.66 8.79 -11.57
C LYS A 211 -6.48 8.27 -12.41
N ILE A 212 -5.30 8.08 -11.80
CA ILE A 212 -4.12 7.53 -12.47
C ILE A 212 -4.35 6.10 -12.96
N LEU A 213 -5.07 5.28 -12.16
CA LEU A 213 -5.46 3.92 -12.55
C LEU A 213 -6.29 3.91 -13.84
N LYS A 214 -7.18 4.89 -14.04
CA LYS A 214 -7.95 5.04 -15.28
C LYS A 214 -7.11 5.52 -16.46
N GLU A 215 -6.15 6.40 -16.22
CA GLU A 215 -5.25 6.93 -17.25
C GLU A 215 -4.22 5.91 -17.74
N ARG A 216 -3.83 4.93 -16.92
CA ARG A 216 -2.90 3.82 -17.23
C ARG A 216 -1.55 4.24 -17.82
N ARG A 217 -0.97 5.37 -17.39
CA ARG A 217 0.22 5.95 -18.00
C ARG A 217 1.49 5.82 -17.17
N LEU A 218 1.37 5.85 -15.86
CA LEU A 218 2.52 5.98 -14.96
C LEU A 218 2.84 4.65 -14.26
N PRO A 219 4.11 4.21 -14.22
CA PRO A 219 4.51 3.03 -13.46
C PRO A 219 4.42 3.25 -11.94
N SER A 220 4.56 4.50 -11.51
CA SER A 220 4.43 4.91 -10.11
C SER A 220 3.88 6.33 -9.98
N PHE A 221 3.18 6.59 -8.87
CA PHE A 221 2.56 7.87 -8.63
C PHE A 221 2.66 8.28 -7.15
N ILE A 222 3.25 9.45 -6.88
CA ILE A 222 3.29 10.05 -5.54
C ILE A 222 2.01 10.87 -5.35
N SER A 223 1.18 10.52 -4.37
CA SER A 223 -0.01 11.30 -4.05
C SER A 223 0.34 12.57 -3.26
N GLY A 224 -0.43 13.62 -3.53
CA GLY A 224 -0.24 14.95 -2.94
C GLY A 224 0.82 15.79 -3.68
N PRO A 225 0.44 16.96 -4.24
CA PRO A 225 1.31 17.80 -5.05
C PRO A 225 2.57 18.27 -4.30
N ARG A 226 2.46 18.52 -2.99
CA ARG A 226 3.62 18.90 -2.15
C ARG A 226 4.66 17.80 -2.10
N TYR A 227 4.26 16.55 -1.98
CA TYR A 227 5.18 15.40 -1.92
C TYR A 227 5.83 15.13 -3.27
N ARG A 228 5.11 15.31 -4.38
CA ARG A 228 5.68 15.24 -5.73
C ARG A 228 6.78 16.26 -5.91
N PHE A 229 6.51 17.52 -5.53
CA PHE A 229 7.50 18.59 -5.61
C PHE A 229 8.72 18.32 -4.72
N LEU A 230 8.50 17.97 -3.44
CA LEU A 230 9.59 17.67 -2.50
C LEU A 230 10.46 16.49 -2.96
N ALA A 231 9.85 15.42 -3.47
CA ALA A 231 10.59 14.27 -3.96
C ALA A 231 11.44 14.63 -5.20
N ALA A 232 10.89 15.39 -6.15
CA ALA A 232 11.60 15.86 -7.32
C ALA A 232 12.75 16.81 -6.95
N PHE A 233 12.50 17.76 -6.03
CA PHE A 233 13.53 18.68 -5.53
C PHE A 233 14.66 17.95 -4.81
N ALA A 234 14.31 17.06 -3.86
CA ALA A 234 15.30 16.32 -3.09
C ALA A 234 16.20 15.45 -3.99
N ALA A 235 15.60 14.76 -4.97
CA ALA A 235 16.35 13.92 -5.90
C ALA A 235 17.34 14.72 -6.79
N ARG A 236 17.04 15.99 -7.07
CA ARG A 236 17.84 16.80 -7.98
C ARG A 236 18.88 17.66 -7.28
N PHE A 237 18.60 18.14 -6.07
CA PHE A 237 19.41 19.19 -5.44
C PHE A 237 20.07 18.79 -4.12
N LEU A 238 19.70 17.66 -3.52
CA LEU A 238 20.24 17.25 -2.25
C LEU A 238 21.07 15.96 -2.37
N SER A 239 22.24 15.95 -1.72
CA SER A 239 23.02 14.72 -1.58
C SER A 239 22.31 13.70 -0.68
N ARG A 240 22.58 12.40 -0.87
CA ARG A 240 22.05 11.32 -0.02
C ARG A 240 22.36 11.54 1.46
N LYS A 241 23.57 12.02 1.78
CA LYS A 241 23.98 12.41 3.14
C LYS A 241 23.04 13.47 3.71
N LYS A 242 22.82 14.55 2.96
CA LYS A 242 21.98 15.68 3.42
C LYS A 242 20.53 15.25 3.63
N ILE A 243 19.98 14.42 2.74
CA ILE A 243 18.64 13.84 2.88
C ILE A 243 18.55 13.03 4.18
N SER A 244 19.50 12.11 4.44
CA SER A 244 19.51 11.30 5.66
C SER A 244 19.58 12.15 6.94
N GLU A 245 20.42 13.19 6.95
CA GLU A 245 20.53 14.11 8.09
C GLU A 245 19.23 14.88 8.35
N LEU A 246 18.61 15.42 7.31
CA LEU A 246 17.35 16.17 7.43
C LEU A 246 16.20 15.27 7.91
N MET A 247 16.08 14.09 7.30
CA MET A 247 15.03 13.13 7.67
C MET A 247 15.23 12.56 9.08
N GLY A 248 16.49 12.35 9.51
CA GLY A 248 16.78 11.92 10.88
C GLY A 248 16.38 12.96 11.91
N LYS A 249 16.68 14.24 11.66
CA LYS A 249 16.26 15.35 12.53
C LYS A 249 14.74 15.55 12.60
N SER A 250 14.02 15.14 11.56
CA SER A 250 12.56 15.28 11.50
C SER A 250 11.82 14.10 12.14
N ASN A 251 12.52 13.02 12.52
CA ASN A 251 11.87 11.84 13.10
C ASN A 251 11.77 11.93 14.63
N PRO A 252 10.56 12.05 15.20
CA PRO A 252 10.36 12.11 16.64
C PRO A 252 10.87 10.89 17.40
N ALA A 253 10.99 9.73 16.75
CA ALA A 253 11.48 8.50 17.37
C ALA A 253 13.01 8.50 17.65
N LEU A 254 13.73 9.50 17.14
CA LEU A 254 15.19 9.62 17.31
C LEU A 254 15.61 10.76 18.26
N ASN A 255 14.67 11.64 18.59
CA ASN A 255 14.86 12.84 19.41
C ASN A 255 14.34 12.64 20.83
#